data_f75ac262cbf2f611909101c0b6980f76
#
_entry.id   f75ac262cbf2f611909101c0b6980f76
#
_cell.length_a   1.000
_cell.length_b   1.000
_cell.length_c   1.000
_cell.angle_alpha   90.00
_cell.angle_beta   90.00
_cell.angle_gamma   90.00
#
_symmetry.space_group_name_H-M   'P 1'
#
loop_
_entity.id
_entity.type
_entity.pdbx_description
1 polymer ?
#
loop_
_entity_poly.entity_id
_entity_poly.type
_entity_poly.pdbx_seq_one_letter_code
_entity_poly.pdbx_strand_id
1 'polypeptide(L)'
;MPHSYDAIVIGAGHNGLTCACYLARAGLKVLVLEQYHTVGGMTVTEEETLRGFWSDIHASGYQLANLSPVPRELGLLDRYEIIEPDIPFSHAFPTGDIISVHRDIEKTVADIARYSVKDAATWRVLMNRFLVEKDAITEAMFSPPPSFPVAAADFAASPTGMDAYRFSMQSVRSWANQTFEAEATKTLFGSFATFLGASPDDAGGAELGWLFASVLQNVGNNLVKGGMNRVTLALAEDLRAHGGEIRTNALVDKILGDAKRATAVRIESGEEIPAGQLIVSNVDPGHLVIDLLGVGMMGQEIVDKMQRYEWGDSIFVMFVALENPINYKAGPAARQSAHVHLSERSLDFFARIYLQCRAGALPAAPMIVSWNDSAIDPSRAPAGRALMKFVILSVPYVITGDATGRVPGRTWDEAREPYADYLDHQRCSRHARTGRVPPLSKRFAAPDSRTRTIQNTSL
;
A
#
# COMPACT_ATOMS: atom_id res chain seq x y z
N MET A 1 17.16 -23.43 -31.85
CA MET A 1 17.23 -22.05 -32.38
C MET A 1 17.84 -21.18 -31.29
N PRO A 2 18.65 -20.15 -31.62
CA PRO A 2 19.11 -19.25 -30.57
C PRO A 2 17.89 -18.59 -29.94
N HIS A 3 17.85 -18.56 -28.61
CA HIS A 3 16.79 -17.93 -27.88
C HIS A 3 16.76 -16.43 -28.19
N SER A 4 15.59 -15.85 -28.42
CA SER A 4 15.46 -14.42 -28.71
C SER A 4 15.81 -13.57 -27.49
N TYR A 5 15.55 -14.11 -26.26
CA TYR A 5 15.78 -13.43 -24.98
C TYR A 5 16.51 -14.34 -23.99
N ASP A 6 17.42 -13.76 -23.23
CA ASP A 6 18.10 -14.43 -22.12
C ASP A 6 17.16 -14.58 -20.91
N ALA A 7 16.39 -13.51 -20.64
CA ALA A 7 15.46 -13.44 -19.52
C ALA A 7 14.06 -13.00 -19.96
N ILE A 8 13.04 -13.62 -19.38
CA ILE A 8 11.64 -13.18 -19.50
C ILE A 8 11.15 -12.79 -18.11
N VAL A 9 10.58 -11.58 -17.98
CA VAL A 9 9.98 -11.08 -16.74
C VAL A 9 8.46 -10.99 -16.93
N ILE A 10 7.70 -11.67 -16.08
CA ILE A 10 6.24 -11.68 -16.09
C ILE A 10 5.74 -10.61 -15.11
N GLY A 11 5.07 -9.58 -15.65
CA GLY A 11 4.54 -8.44 -14.93
C GLY A 11 5.45 -7.20 -14.98
N ALA A 12 4.92 -6.09 -15.50
CA ALA A 12 5.59 -4.79 -15.60
C ALA A 12 5.20 -3.85 -14.44
N GLY A 13 4.96 -4.38 -13.25
CA GLY A 13 4.89 -3.60 -12.02
C GLY A 13 6.28 -3.08 -11.62
N HIS A 14 6.34 -2.19 -10.62
CA HIS A 14 7.61 -1.57 -10.21
C HIS A 14 8.69 -2.59 -9.84
N ASN A 15 8.36 -3.70 -9.18
CA ASN A 15 9.33 -4.75 -8.82
C ASN A 15 9.85 -5.50 -10.06
N GLY A 16 8.95 -5.92 -10.97
CA GLY A 16 9.32 -6.60 -12.21
C GLY A 16 10.19 -5.73 -13.10
N LEU A 17 9.82 -4.45 -13.27
CA LEU A 17 10.63 -3.49 -14.03
C LEU A 17 11.98 -3.22 -13.38
N THR A 18 12.05 -3.12 -12.05
CA THR A 18 13.31 -2.98 -11.32
C THR A 18 14.25 -4.16 -11.62
N CYS A 19 13.74 -5.38 -11.46
CA CYS A 19 14.52 -6.59 -11.79
C CYS A 19 14.98 -6.59 -13.26
N ALA A 20 14.07 -6.25 -14.18
CA ALA A 20 14.37 -6.18 -15.60
C ALA A 20 15.47 -5.15 -15.92
N CYS A 21 15.47 -3.98 -15.26
CA CYS A 21 16.52 -2.98 -15.42
C CYS A 21 17.90 -3.50 -14.99
N TYR A 22 17.99 -4.15 -13.82
CA TYR A 22 19.26 -4.74 -13.37
C TYR A 22 19.74 -5.85 -14.31
N LEU A 23 18.86 -6.72 -14.79
CA LEU A 23 19.22 -7.76 -15.76
C LEU A 23 19.71 -7.18 -17.09
N ALA A 24 19.01 -6.17 -17.61
CA ALA A 24 19.41 -5.51 -18.87
C ALA A 24 20.76 -4.77 -18.72
N ARG A 25 20.98 -4.09 -17.61
CA ARG A 25 22.26 -3.43 -17.28
C ARG A 25 23.40 -4.45 -17.11
N ALA A 26 23.11 -5.68 -16.71
CA ALA A 26 24.06 -6.78 -16.69
C ALA A 26 24.32 -7.39 -18.08
N GLY A 27 23.73 -6.87 -19.14
CA GLY A 27 23.95 -7.28 -20.52
C GLY A 27 23.04 -8.40 -21.03
N LEU A 28 22.00 -8.79 -20.27
CA LEU A 28 21.04 -9.79 -20.71
C LEU A 28 20.02 -9.17 -21.67
N LYS A 29 19.59 -9.95 -22.67
CA LYS A 29 18.42 -9.61 -23.50
C LYS A 29 17.15 -9.91 -22.72
N VAL A 30 16.47 -8.86 -22.26
CA VAL A 30 15.29 -8.97 -21.40
C VAL A 30 14.01 -8.67 -22.15
N LEU A 31 12.99 -9.53 -21.99
CA LEU A 31 11.60 -9.27 -22.39
C LEU A 31 10.73 -9.18 -21.14
N VAL A 32 9.98 -8.09 -21.00
CA VAL A 32 8.92 -7.96 -19.99
C VAL A 32 7.56 -8.16 -20.64
N LEU A 33 6.72 -9.01 -20.06
CA LEU A 33 5.36 -9.29 -20.51
C LEU A 33 4.36 -8.75 -19.48
N GLU A 34 3.46 -7.88 -19.91
CA GLU A 34 2.46 -7.23 -19.07
C GLU A 34 1.06 -7.49 -19.63
N GLN A 35 0.15 -7.96 -18.78
CA GLN A 35 -1.24 -8.22 -19.16
C GLN A 35 -2.06 -6.96 -19.45
N TYR A 36 -1.74 -5.87 -18.76
CA TYR A 36 -2.46 -4.60 -18.88
C TYR A 36 -1.99 -3.81 -20.11
N HIS A 37 -2.76 -2.81 -20.52
CA HIS A 37 -2.42 -1.99 -21.69
C HIS A 37 -1.24 -1.03 -21.43
N THR A 38 -0.85 -0.83 -20.16
CA THR A 38 0.27 0.01 -19.74
C THR A 38 1.08 -0.66 -18.65
N VAL A 39 2.33 -0.20 -18.47
CA VAL A 39 3.17 -0.60 -17.35
C VAL A 39 2.71 0.08 -16.06
N GLY A 40 3.03 -0.52 -14.91
CA GLY A 40 2.81 0.12 -13.62
C GLY A 40 2.36 -0.82 -12.52
N GLY A 41 1.52 -1.81 -12.82
CA GLY A 41 0.92 -2.65 -11.79
C GLY A 41 0.22 -1.80 -10.73
N MET A 42 0.63 -1.88 -9.46
CA MET A 42 0.03 -1.08 -8.39
C MET A 42 0.38 0.42 -8.42
N THR A 43 1.23 0.88 -9.36
CA THR A 43 1.59 2.30 -9.51
C THR A 43 0.96 2.96 -10.75
N VAL A 44 -0.07 2.34 -11.32
CA VAL A 44 -0.82 2.91 -12.46
C VAL A 44 -1.57 4.17 -12.04
N THR A 45 -1.53 5.19 -12.90
CA THR A 45 -2.26 6.45 -12.75
C THR A 45 -3.12 6.67 -13.98
N GLU A 46 -4.43 6.80 -13.82
CA GLU A 46 -5.40 6.89 -14.92
C GLU A 46 -6.56 7.86 -14.63
N GLU A 47 -7.33 8.19 -15.67
CA GLU A 47 -8.54 9.01 -15.58
C GLU A 47 -9.75 8.15 -15.19
N GLU A 48 -9.83 7.73 -13.93
CA GLU A 48 -10.87 6.81 -13.44
C GLU A 48 -12.27 7.42 -13.33
N THR A 49 -12.37 8.73 -13.14
CA THR A 49 -13.68 9.38 -12.94
C THR A 49 -14.12 10.16 -14.17
N LEU A 50 -13.47 11.25 -14.44
CA LEU A 50 -13.74 12.17 -15.54
C LEU A 50 -12.42 12.56 -16.21
N ARG A 51 -12.50 12.98 -17.47
CA ARG A 51 -11.36 13.50 -18.21
C ARG A 51 -10.70 14.67 -17.47
N GLY A 52 -9.39 14.62 -17.35
CA GLY A 52 -8.58 15.61 -16.62
C GLY A 52 -8.42 15.31 -15.12
N PHE A 53 -9.03 14.23 -14.59
CA PHE A 53 -8.88 13.80 -13.20
C PHE A 53 -8.03 12.53 -13.12
N TRP A 54 -6.76 12.69 -12.76
CA TRP A 54 -5.73 11.63 -12.78
C TRP A 54 -5.60 10.96 -11.41
N SER A 55 -6.10 9.75 -11.26
CA SER A 55 -6.09 8.96 -10.03
C SER A 55 -4.97 7.92 -10.04
N ASP A 56 -4.25 7.83 -8.93
CA ASP A 56 -3.44 6.63 -8.66
C ASP A 56 -4.36 5.49 -8.25
N ILE A 57 -4.39 4.42 -9.04
CA ILE A 57 -5.38 3.35 -8.87
C ILE A 57 -5.17 2.63 -7.54
N HIS A 58 -3.93 2.41 -7.14
CA HIS A 58 -3.58 1.76 -5.88
C HIS A 58 -2.63 2.62 -5.04
N ALA A 59 -1.32 2.54 -5.27
CA ALA A 59 -0.32 3.28 -4.50
C ALA A 59 -0.34 4.76 -4.86
N SER A 60 -0.49 5.64 -3.85
CA SER A 60 -0.42 7.10 -4.02
C SER A 60 0.79 7.72 -3.32
N GLY A 61 1.27 7.09 -2.23
CA GLY A 61 2.35 7.65 -1.43
C GLY A 61 3.72 7.09 -1.80
N TYR A 62 4.68 7.97 -2.00
CA TYR A 62 6.08 7.63 -2.16
C TYR A 62 6.77 7.59 -0.80
N GLN A 63 6.33 6.67 0.07
CA GLN A 63 6.71 6.56 1.49
C GLN A 63 7.99 5.73 1.65
N LEU A 64 7.85 4.39 1.71
CA LEU A 64 8.98 3.47 1.86
C LEU A 64 9.93 3.52 0.64
N ALA A 65 9.42 3.89 -0.53
CA ALA A 65 10.24 4.08 -1.71
C ALA A 65 11.33 5.17 -1.54
N ASN A 66 11.13 6.13 -0.63
CA ASN A 66 12.19 7.10 -0.27
C ASN A 66 13.42 6.44 0.37
N LEU A 67 13.25 5.27 0.99
CA LEU A 67 14.34 4.50 1.61
C LEU A 67 15.00 3.55 0.63
N SER A 68 14.34 3.24 -0.49
CA SER A 68 14.87 2.30 -1.49
C SER A 68 16.16 2.81 -2.14
N PRO A 69 17.19 1.96 -2.28
CA PRO A 69 18.40 2.29 -3.02
C PRO A 69 18.17 2.40 -4.54
N VAL A 70 17.16 1.71 -5.07
CA VAL A 70 16.88 1.53 -6.49
C VAL A 70 16.82 2.84 -7.30
N PRO A 71 16.06 3.88 -6.90
CA PRO A 71 15.99 5.11 -7.68
C PRO A 71 17.35 5.80 -7.84
N ARG A 72 18.21 5.70 -6.82
CA ARG A 72 19.57 6.26 -6.84
C ARG A 72 20.50 5.42 -7.70
N GLU A 73 20.52 4.10 -7.51
CA GLU A 73 21.38 3.18 -8.24
C GLU A 73 21.08 3.16 -9.74
N LEU A 74 19.80 3.27 -10.11
CA LEU A 74 19.39 3.32 -11.51
C LEU A 74 19.40 4.74 -12.10
N GLY A 75 19.71 5.79 -11.31
CA GLY A 75 19.74 7.17 -11.79
C GLY A 75 18.36 7.69 -12.20
N LEU A 76 17.32 7.36 -11.45
CA LEU A 76 15.94 7.72 -11.79
C LEU A 76 15.46 9.01 -11.13
N LEU A 77 16.19 9.53 -10.12
CA LEU A 77 15.73 10.67 -9.30
C LEU A 77 15.49 11.95 -10.11
N ASP A 78 16.19 12.12 -11.24
CA ASP A 78 16.03 13.29 -12.12
C ASP A 78 14.94 13.07 -13.20
N ARG A 79 14.28 11.90 -13.22
CA ARG A 79 13.28 11.55 -14.25
C ARG A 79 11.85 11.81 -13.81
N TYR A 80 11.61 12.07 -12.53
CA TYR A 80 10.30 12.45 -12.00
C TYR A 80 10.47 13.42 -10.82
N GLU A 81 9.48 14.27 -10.62
CA GLU A 81 9.48 15.27 -9.54
C GLU A 81 8.75 14.70 -8.32
N ILE A 82 9.37 14.82 -7.15
CA ILE A 82 8.78 14.45 -5.85
C ILE A 82 8.27 15.71 -5.17
N ILE A 83 7.01 15.70 -4.77
CA ILE A 83 6.38 16.73 -3.96
C ILE A 83 6.44 16.30 -2.51
N GLU A 84 6.99 17.15 -1.65
CA GLU A 84 7.14 16.92 -0.22
C GLU A 84 6.16 17.79 0.56
N PRO A 85 5.00 17.27 0.99
CA PRO A 85 4.02 18.05 1.74
C PRO A 85 4.53 18.36 3.15
N ASP A 86 4.22 19.56 3.66
CA ASP A 86 4.57 19.97 5.03
C ASP A 86 3.88 19.12 6.08
N ILE A 87 2.69 18.59 5.76
CA ILE A 87 1.93 17.67 6.60
C ILE A 87 1.78 16.33 5.86
N PRO A 88 2.73 15.40 6.05
CA PRO A 88 2.66 14.07 5.44
C PRO A 88 1.39 13.31 5.80
N PHE A 89 0.87 13.51 7.01
CA PHE A 89 -0.21 12.72 7.57
C PHE A 89 -1.01 13.50 8.62
N SER A 90 -2.30 13.22 8.71
CA SER A 90 -3.13 13.63 9.85
C SER A 90 -4.10 12.53 10.27
N HIS A 91 -4.47 12.52 11.55
CA HIS A 91 -5.54 11.70 12.08
C HIS A 91 -6.66 12.60 12.60
N ALA A 92 -7.82 12.55 11.97
CA ALA A 92 -8.97 13.37 12.32
C ALA A 92 -10.08 12.53 12.98
N PHE A 93 -10.63 13.06 14.06
CA PHE A 93 -11.68 12.42 14.84
C PHE A 93 -13.07 13.03 14.54
N PRO A 94 -14.18 12.30 14.77
CA PRO A 94 -15.52 12.79 14.50
C PRO A 94 -15.91 14.06 15.27
N THR A 95 -15.24 14.30 16.41
CA THR A 95 -15.40 15.52 17.24
C THR A 95 -14.89 16.79 16.55
N GLY A 96 -14.07 16.65 15.50
CA GLY A 96 -13.39 17.75 14.81
C GLY A 96 -11.96 17.98 15.30
N ASP A 97 -11.51 17.20 16.28
CA ASP A 97 -10.12 17.21 16.70
C ASP A 97 -9.22 16.52 15.65
N ILE A 98 -7.96 16.91 15.64
CA ILE A 98 -6.95 16.37 14.72
C ILE A 98 -5.59 16.31 15.41
N ILE A 99 -4.81 15.30 15.06
CA ILE A 99 -3.35 15.28 15.28
C ILE A 99 -2.71 15.22 13.91
N SER A 100 -1.84 16.18 13.63
CA SER A 100 -1.07 16.23 12.39
C SER A 100 0.38 15.83 12.63
N VAL A 101 0.89 14.93 11.79
CA VAL A 101 2.31 14.64 11.72
C VAL A 101 2.90 15.58 10.69
N HIS A 102 3.76 16.47 11.14
CA HIS A 102 4.44 17.47 10.33
C HIS A 102 5.87 17.02 10.02
N ARG A 103 6.45 17.51 8.95
CA ARG A 103 7.89 17.34 8.69
C ARG A 103 8.73 17.94 9.83
N ASP A 104 8.28 19.05 10.40
CA ASP A 104 8.83 19.60 11.63
C ASP A 104 8.29 18.84 12.84
N ILE A 105 9.15 18.05 13.50
CA ILE A 105 8.79 17.24 14.66
C ILE A 105 8.22 18.07 15.81
N GLU A 106 8.67 19.32 15.98
CA GLU A 106 8.19 20.16 17.08
C GLU A 106 6.73 20.55 16.91
N LYS A 107 6.27 20.70 15.67
CA LYS A 107 4.84 20.90 15.38
C LYS A 107 4.02 19.65 15.69
N THR A 108 4.53 18.46 15.35
CA THR A 108 3.88 17.18 15.71
C THR A 108 3.79 17.02 17.22
N VAL A 109 4.88 17.30 17.92
CA VAL A 109 4.96 17.26 19.39
C VAL A 109 3.96 18.23 20.01
N ALA A 110 3.84 19.46 19.49
CA ALA A 110 2.87 20.45 19.95
C ALA A 110 1.42 19.98 19.72
N ASP A 111 1.14 19.31 18.62
CA ASP A 111 -0.19 18.73 18.34
C ASP A 111 -0.54 17.62 19.33
N ILE A 112 0.39 16.71 19.63
CA ILE A 112 0.20 15.63 20.62
C ILE A 112 0.08 16.20 22.03
N ALA A 113 0.86 17.24 22.37
CA ALA A 113 0.86 17.85 23.70
C ALA A 113 -0.52 18.43 24.11
N ARG A 114 -1.40 18.72 23.15
CA ARG A 114 -2.80 19.13 23.43
C ARG A 114 -3.59 18.03 24.14
N TYR A 115 -3.15 16.76 24.03
CA TYR A 115 -3.79 15.61 24.65
C TYR A 115 -3.00 15.09 25.84
N SER A 116 -1.65 15.06 25.73
CA SER A 116 -0.73 14.65 26.80
C SER A 116 0.67 15.18 26.54
N VAL A 117 1.20 15.96 27.48
CA VAL A 117 2.59 16.45 27.42
C VAL A 117 3.59 15.29 27.54
N LYS A 118 3.25 14.26 28.31
CA LYS A 118 4.07 13.05 28.46
C LYS A 118 4.14 12.26 27.16
N ASP A 119 2.98 12.09 26.47
CA ASP A 119 2.95 11.42 25.18
C ASP A 119 3.73 12.16 24.10
N ALA A 120 3.68 13.49 24.12
CA ALA A 120 4.47 14.35 23.24
C ALA A 120 5.98 14.15 23.41
N ALA A 121 6.43 14.09 24.68
CA ALA A 121 7.84 13.79 24.99
C ALA A 121 8.22 12.37 24.55
N THR A 122 7.35 11.39 24.78
CA THR A 122 7.54 10.00 24.36
C THR A 122 7.62 9.89 22.82
N TRP A 123 6.75 10.58 22.11
CA TRP A 123 6.78 10.63 20.64
C TRP A 123 8.14 11.10 20.11
N ARG A 124 8.65 12.20 20.67
CA ARG A 124 9.99 12.72 20.29
C ARG A 124 11.09 11.67 20.49
N VAL A 125 11.07 10.96 21.61
CA VAL A 125 12.06 9.89 21.90
C VAL A 125 11.96 8.77 20.86
N LEU A 126 10.74 8.32 20.54
CA LEU A 126 10.51 7.23 19.57
C LEU A 126 10.95 7.62 18.16
N MET A 127 10.68 8.85 17.73
CA MET A 127 11.07 9.33 16.40
C MET A 127 12.59 9.55 16.29
N ASN A 128 13.24 10.03 17.38
CA ASN A 128 14.70 10.15 17.42
C ASN A 128 15.39 8.79 17.42
N ARG A 129 14.81 7.77 18.06
CA ARG A 129 15.31 6.39 17.98
C ARG A 129 15.41 5.91 16.54
N PHE A 130 14.39 6.16 15.72
CA PHE A 130 14.44 5.82 14.30
C PHE A 130 15.59 6.49 13.56
N LEU A 131 15.88 7.76 13.84
CA LEU A 131 16.98 8.48 13.20
C LEU A 131 18.34 7.84 13.51
N VAL A 132 18.51 7.30 14.72
CA VAL A 132 19.72 6.58 15.11
C VAL A 132 19.82 5.21 14.43
N GLU A 133 18.69 4.52 14.30
CA GLU A 133 18.62 3.15 13.78
C GLU A 133 18.35 3.09 12.25
N LYS A 134 18.13 4.23 11.59
CA LYS A 134 17.63 4.33 10.23
C LYS A 134 18.44 3.52 9.21
N ASP A 135 19.77 3.60 9.27
CA ASP A 135 20.62 2.92 8.28
C ASP A 135 20.53 1.40 8.43
N ALA A 136 20.54 0.90 9.67
CA ALA A 136 20.38 -0.53 9.97
C ALA A 136 18.97 -1.03 9.58
N ILE A 137 17.93 -0.25 9.87
CA ILE A 137 16.55 -0.57 9.46
C ILE A 137 16.45 -0.61 7.93
N THR A 138 17.02 0.38 7.24
CA THR A 138 17.02 0.44 5.77
C THR A 138 17.76 -0.76 5.18
N GLU A 139 18.92 -1.10 5.71
CA GLU A 139 19.68 -2.29 5.28
C GLU A 139 18.86 -3.56 5.49
N ALA A 140 18.25 -3.74 6.66
CA ALA A 140 17.41 -4.90 6.95
C ALA A 140 16.18 -5.00 6.01
N MET A 141 15.57 -3.88 5.66
CA MET A 141 14.41 -3.84 4.74
C MET A 141 14.74 -4.26 3.31
N PHE A 142 15.96 -3.98 2.85
CA PHE A 142 16.39 -4.24 1.47
C PHE A 142 17.41 -5.39 1.34
N SER A 143 17.63 -6.13 2.42
CA SER A 143 18.45 -7.34 2.45
C SER A 143 17.59 -8.60 2.54
N PRO A 144 18.09 -9.77 2.12
CA PRO A 144 17.41 -11.03 2.37
C PRO A 144 17.16 -11.22 3.87
N PRO A 145 15.97 -11.67 4.29
CA PRO A 145 15.68 -11.87 5.70
C PRO A 145 16.62 -12.92 6.31
N PRO A 146 17.16 -12.69 7.51
CA PRO A 146 18.02 -13.66 8.18
C PRO A 146 17.24 -14.93 8.52
N SER A 147 17.93 -16.06 8.57
CA SER A 147 17.32 -17.28 9.10
C SER A 147 16.99 -17.11 10.61
N PHE A 148 15.98 -17.83 11.10
CA PHE A 148 15.58 -17.72 12.51
C PHE A 148 16.74 -17.92 13.50
N PRO A 149 17.67 -18.90 13.35
CA PRO A 149 18.81 -19.02 14.25
C PRO A 149 19.74 -17.79 14.26
N VAL A 150 19.93 -17.16 13.11
CA VAL A 150 20.74 -15.91 12.99
C VAL A 150 20.03 -14.77 13.71
N ALA A 151 18.76 -14.52 13.43
CA ALA A 151 18.00 -13.47 14.09
C ALA A 151 17.95 -13.67 15.63
N ALA A 152 17.76 -14.91 16.10
CA ALA A 152 17.78 -15.22 17.52
C ALA A 152 19.15 -14.98 18.16
N ALA A 153 20.25 -15.28 17.47
CA ALA A 153 21.60 -15.03 17.94
C ALA A 153 21.89 -13.50 18.04
N ASP A 154 21.41 -12.72 17.07
CA ASP A 154 21.54 -11.27 17.06
C ASP A 154 20.82 -10.63 18.25
N PHE A 155 19.58 -11.06 18.55
CA PHE A 155 18.88 -10.64 19.75
C PHE A 155 19.64 -11.03 21.03
N ALA A 156 20.17 -12.26 21.11
CA ALA A 156 20.90 -12.74 22.30
C ALA A 156 22.23 -12.03 22.51
N ALA A 157 22.89 -11.58 21.46
CA ALA A 157 24.20 -10.88 21.54
C ALA A 157 24.07 -9.41 22.00
N SER A 158 22.91 -8.78 21.82
CA SER A 158 22.70 -7.39 22.22
C SER A 158 22.29 -7.25 23.69
N PRO A 159 22.84 -6.29 24.45
CA PRO A 159 22.37 -6.00 25.82
C PRO A 159 20.88 -5.65 25.91
N THR A 160 20.32 -5.07 24.84
CA THR A 160 18.89 -4.70 24.72
C THR A 160 18.11 -5.65 23.82
N GLY A 161 18.71 -6.75 23.39
CA GLY A 161 18.11 -7.66 22.40
C GLY A 161 16.83 -8.30 22.88
N MET A 162 16.72 -8.65 24.18
CA MET A 162 15.47 -9.20 24.74
C MET A 162 14.35 -8.17 24.75
N ASP A 163 14.65 -6.88 24.97
CA ASP A 163 13.65 -5.81 24.90
C ASP A 163 13.22 -5.56 23.46
N ALA A 164 14.16 -5.61 22.51
CA ALA A 164 13.87 -5.52 21.08
C ALA A 164 13.00 -6.71 20.60
N TYR A 165 13.36 -7.94 20.98
CA TYR A 165 12.56 -9.13 20.68
C TYR A 165 11.14 -9.03 21.27
N ARG A 166 11.05 -8.61 22.55
CA ARG A 166 9.76 -8.40 23.19
C ARG A 166 8.91 -7.35 22.46
N PHE A 167 9.52 -6.25 22.03
CA PHE A 167 8.85 -5.21 21.25
C PHE A 167 8.34 -5.73 19.90
N SER A 168 9.17 -6.52 19.20
CA SER A 168 8.79 -7.11 17.89
C SER A 168 7.63 -8.10 18.00
N MET A 169 7.35 -8.64 19.18
CA MET A 169 6.24 -9.56 19.43
C MET A 169 5.00 -8.89 20.03
N GLN A 170 5.09 -7.64 20.49
CA GLN A 170 3.97 -6.97 21.14
C GLN A 170 2.88 -6.55 20.14
N SER A 171 1.63 -6.67 20.60
CA SER A 171 0.51 -6.06 19.89
C SER A 171 0.50 -4.53 20.11
N VAL A 172 -0.12 -3.80 19.18
CA VAL A 172 -0.36 -2.35 19.30
C VAL A 172 -1.01 -2.02 20.62
N ARG A 173 -2.08 -2.74 20.99
CA ARG A 173 -2.84 -2.48 22.23
C ARG A 173 -1.95 -2.61 23.46
N SER A 174 -1.24 -3.71 23.56
CA SER A 174 -0.36 -3.95 24.72
C SER A 174 0.70 -2.86 24.85
N TRP A 175 1.38 -2.56 23.76
CA TRP A 175 2.45 -1.59 23.76
C TRP A 175 1.97 -0.15 23.94
N ALA A 176 0.92 0.27 23.22
CA ALA A 176 0.39 1.63 23.32
C ALA A 176 -0.17 1.94 24.70
N ASN A 177 -0.80 0.97 25.39
CA ASN A 177 -1.30 1.14 26.76
C ASN A 177 -0.16 1.29 27.77
N GLN A 178 1.01 0.68 27.53
CA GLN A 178 2.20 0.84 28.38
C GLN A 178 2.94 2.16 28.12
N THR A 179 2.82 2.69 26.89
CA THR A 179 3.67 3.77 26.40
C THR A 179 2.98 5.13 26.42
N PHE A 180 1.68 5.19 26.11
CA PHE A 180 0.90 6.43 25.99
C PHE A 180 -0.24 6.50 27.03
N GLU A 181 -0.59 7.73 27.43
CA GLU A 181 -1.69 8.00 28.35
C GLU A 181 -2.98 8.35 27.61
N ALA A 182 -2.89 9.22 26.59
CA ALA A 182 -4.05 9.75 25.89
C ALA A 182 -4.57 8.77 24.82
N GLU A 183 -5.89 8.52 24.84
CA GLU A 183 -6.54 7.68 23.82
C GLU A 183 -6.34 8.22 22.38
N ALA A 184 -6.20 9.53 22.21
CA ALA A 184 -5.92 10.14 20.92
C ALA A 184 -4.56 9.69 20.37
N THR A 185 -3.51 9.69 21.24
CA THR A 185 -2.16 9.24 20.85
C THR A 185 -2.11 7.73 20.60
N LYS A 186 -2.78 6.94 21.46
CA LYS A 186 -2.91 5.49 21.25
C LYS A 186 -3.60 5.17 19.93
N THR A 187 -4.66 5.90 19.61
CA THR A 187 -5.43 5.71 18.36
C THR A 187 -4.61 6.13 17.15
N LEU A 188 -3.90 7.28 17.23
CA LEU A 188 -2.96 7.71 16.20
C LEU A 188 -1.97 6.58 15.89
N PHE A 189 -1.30 6.06 16.93
CA PHE A 189 -0.32 5.00 16.79
C PHE A 189 -0.93 3.71 16.22
N GLY A 190 -2.10 3.31 16.73
CA GLY A 190 -2.82 2.12 16.25
C GLY A 190 -3.23 2.23 14.78
N SER A 191 -3.54 3.43 14.31
CA SER A 191 -3.95 3.65 12.93
C SER A 191 -2.83 3.36 11.92
N PHE A 192 -1.57 3.51 12.32
CA PHE A 192 -0.43 3.20 11.47
C PHE A 192 -0.28 1.68 11.25
N ALA A 193 -0.40 0.90 12.31
CA ALA A 193 -0.38 -0.56 12.18
C ALA A 193 -1.59 -1.09 11.41
N THR A 194 -2.78 -0.51 11.66
CA THR A 194 -4.01 -0.83 10.92
C THR A 194 -3.88 -0.52 9.43
N PHE A 195 -3.22 0.57 9.07
CA PHE A 195 -2.95 0.92 7.67
C PHE A 195 -2.06 -0.13 6.98
N LEU A 196 -1.15 -0.75 7.72
CA LEU A 196 -0.29 -1.84 7.25
C LEU A 196 -0.93 -3.24 7.37
N GLY A 197 -2.20 -3.33 7.73
CA GLY A 197 -2.94 -4.59 7.76
C GLY A 197 -2.91 -5.34 9.10
N ALA A 198 -2.39 -4.74 10.19
CA ALA A 198 -2.36 -5.36 11.50
C ALA A 198 -3.54 -4.91 12.38
N SER A 199 -4.28 -5.87 12.95
CA SER A 199 -5.23 -5.59 14.03
C SER A 199 -4.48 -5.07 15.27
N PRO A 200 -5.11 -4.21 16.11
CA PRO A 200 -4.49 -3.78 17.34
C PRO A 200 -4.05 -4.91 18.28
N ASP A 201 -4.62 -6.09 18.11
CA ASP A 201 -4.38 -7.25 18.96
C ASP A 201 -3.45 -8.30 18.32
N ASP A 202 -3.03 -8.10 17.08
CA ASP A 202 -2.10 -8.99 16.38
C ASP A 202 -0.66 -8.83 16.94
N ALA A 203 0.06 -9.94 17.03
CA ALA A 203 1.47 -9.95 17.40
C ALA A 203 2.30 -9.20 16.33
N GLY A 204 3.32 -8.45 16.77
CA GLY A 204 4.19 -7.68 15.89
C GLY A 204 3.63 -6.33 15.45
N GLY A 205 2.36 -6.03 15.74
CA GLY A 205 1.72 -4.78 15.35
C GLY A 205 2.38 -3.52 15.93
N ALA A 206 3.01 -3.62 17.10
CA ALA A 206 3.68 -2.49 17.73
C ALA A 206 4.90 -2.02 16.92
N GLU A 207 5.72 -2.94 16.45
CA GLU A 207 6.90 -2.63 15.62
C GLU A 207 6.50 -2.05 14.27
N LEU A 208 5.51 -2.66 13.60
CA LEU A 208 4.95 -2.14 12.35
C LEU A 208 4.41 -0.71 12.51
N GLY A 209 3.64 -0.46 13.57
CA GLY A 209 3.10 0.88 13.87
C GLY A 209 4.21 1.91 14.12
N TRP A 210 5.26 1.54 14.88
CA TRP A 210 6.41 2.42 15.14
C TRP A 210 7.21 2.69 13.88
N LEU A 211 7.49 1.67 13.06
CA LEU A 211 8.22 1.83 11.81
C LEU A 211 7.49 2.79 10.87
N PHE A 212 6.19 2.59 10.67
CA PHE A 212 5.43 3.42 9.76
C PHE A 212 5.25 4.85 10.28
N ALA A 213 4.97 5.04 11.58
CA ALA A 213 4.95 6.36 12.22
C ALA A 213 6.28 7.10 12.02
N SER A 214 7.39 6.38 12.19
CA SER A 214 8.74 6.92 12.06
C SER A 214 9.09 7.31 10.63
N VAL A 215 8.68 6.50 9.65
CA VAL A 215 8.84 6.83 8.23
C VAL A 215 8.03 8.08 7.88
N LEU A 216 6.77 8.16 8.27
CA LEU A 216 5.94 9.35 8.01
C LEU A 216 6.50 10.61 8.65
N GLN A 217 6.99 10.52 9.89
CA GLN A 217 7.58 11.66 10.61
C GLN A 217 8.90 12.11 10.02
N ASN A 218 9.83 11.19 9.74
CA ASN A 218 11.23 11.51 9.44
C ASN A 218 11.56 11.49 7.95
N VAL A 219 10.81 10.72 7.15
CA VAL A 219 11.01 10.57 5.71
C VAL A 219 9.89 11.25 4.92
N GLY A 220 8.68 11.23 5.46
CA GLY A 220 7.50 11.87 4.90
C GLY A 220 6.62 10.92 4.10
N ASN A 221 5.47 11.45 3.68
CA ASN A 221 4.56 10.83 2.73
C ASN A 221 4.56 11.68 1.47
N ASN A 222 5.61 11.52 0.67
CA ASN A 222 5.80 12.30 -0.54
C ASN A 222 4.88 11.79 -1.65
N LEU A 223 4.57 12.67 -2.60
CA LEU A 223 3.81 12.32 -3.81
C LEU A 223 4.72 12.49 -5.03
N VAL A 224 4.43 11.71 -6.06
CA VAL A 224 5.08 11.91 -7.37
C VAL A 224 4.18 12.80 -8.22
N LYS A 225 4.72 13.92 -8.68
CA LYS A 225 3.99 14.89 -9.50
C LYS A 225 3.45 14.24 -10.79
N GLY A 226 2.17 14.41 -11.04
CA GLY A 226 1.46 13.78 -12.16
C GLY A 226 1.11 12.31 -11.94
N GLY A 227 1.50 11.71 -10.80
CA GLY A 227 1.10 10.37 -10.40
C GLY A 227 2.22 9.35 -10.27
N MET A 228 1.94 8.28 -9.56
CA MET A 228 2.89 7.21 -9.25
C MET A 228 3.40 6.47 -10.50
N ASN A 229 2.66 6.48 -11.61
CA ASN A 229 3.10 5.87 -12.87
C ASN A 229 4.40 6.49 -13.41
N ARG A 230 4.75 7.72 -13.01
CA ARG A 230 6.01 8.37 -13.43
C ARG A 230 7.23 7.55 -13.02
N VAL A 231 7.17 6.87 -11.87
CA VAL A 231 8.24 5.98 -11.39
C VAL A 231 8.42 4.78 -12.32
N THR A 232 7.32 4.12 -12.68
CA THR A 232 7.37 2.92 -13.54
C THR A 232 7.62 3.27 -15.01
N LEU A 233 7.19 4.44 -15.47
CA LEU A 233 7.57 4.95 -16.78
C LEU A 233 9.08 5.22 -16.85
N ALA A 234 9.67 5.81 -15.81
CA ALA A 234 11.13 6.02 -15.73
C ALA A 234 11.90 4.70 -15.73
N LEU A 235 11.41 3.67 -15.01
CA LEU A 235 11.97 2.31 -15.06
C LEU A 235 11.86 1.71 -16.47
N ALA A 236 10.70 1.85 -17.11
CA ALA A 236 10.49 1.33 -18.47
C ALA A 236 11.39 2.02 -19.52
N GLU A 237 11.63 3.31 -19.35
CA GLU A 237 12.59 4.06 -20.19
C GLU A 237 14.03 3.58 -19.96
N ASP A 238 14.42 3.36 -18.69
CA ASP A 238 15.75 2.83 -18.36
C ASP A 238 15.95 1.44 -18.97
N LEU A 239 14.97 0.55 -18.82
CA LEU A 239 15.01 -0.79 -19.41
C LEU A 239 15.23 -0.73 -20.93
N ARG A 240 14.45 0.11 -21.63
CA ARG A 240 14.57 0.27 -23.10
C ARG A 240 15.92 0.86 -23.51
N ALA A 241 16.43 1.81 -22.73
CA ALA A 241 17.75 2.41 -22.98
C ALA A 241 18.89 1.38 -22.89
N HIS A 242 18.68 0.28 -22.16
CA HIS A 242 19.62 -0.83 -22.04
C HIS A 242 19.26 -2.05 -22.91
N GLY A 243 18.39 -1.84 -23.93
CA GLY A 243 18.07 -2.88 -24.93
C GLY A 243 17.00 -3.88 -24.51
N GLY A 244 16.32 -3.66 -23.37
CA GLY A 244 15.18 -4.49 -22.96
C GLY A 244 13.89 -4.13 -23.73
N GLU A 245 13.03 -5.12 -23.89
CA GLU A 245 11.75 -4.99 -24.56
C GLU A 245 10.60 -5.14 -23.57
N ILE A 246 9.47 -4.43 -23.82
CA ILE A 246 8.24 -4.54 -23.06
C ILE A 246 7.08 -4.79 -24.03
N ARG A 247 6.29 -5.84 -23.78
CA ARG A 247 5.04 -6.13 -24.50
C ARG A 247 3.88 -6.00 -23.50
N THR A 248 3.01 -5.04 -23.73
CA THR A 248 1.72 -4.87 -23.01
C THR A 248 0.63 -5.66 -23.74
N ASN A 249 -0.54 -5.84 -23.09
CA ASN A 249 -1.62 -6.72 -23.57
C ASN A 249 -1.11 -8.14 -23.89
N ALA A 250 -0.19 -8.64 -23.09
CA ALA A 250 0.48 -9.93 -23.25
C ALA A 250 0.34 -10.74 -21.97
N LEU A 251 -0.88 -11.21 -21.68
CA LEU A 251 -1.18 -12.06 -20.53
C LEU A 251 -0.44 -13.39 -20.68
N VAL A 252 0.46 -13.69 -19.77
CA VAL A 252 1.08 -15.02 -19.64
C VAL A 252 0.09 -15.94 -18.96
N ASP A 253 -0.31 -17.00 -19.66
CA ASP A 253 -1.26 -18.00 -19.16
C ASP A 253 -0.58 -19.30 -18.70
N LYS A 254 0.70 -19.51 -19.07
CA LYS A 254 1.45 -20.69 -18.68
C LYS A 254 2.97 -20.48 -18.69
N ILE A 255 3.66 -21.06 -17.73
CA ILE A 255 5.09 -21.30 -17.76
C ILE A 255 5.32 -22.74 -18.22
N LEU A 256 6.12 -22.92 -19.25
CA LEU A 256 6.40 -24.21 -19.85
C LEU A 256 7.75 -24.76 -19.37
N GLY A 257 7.81 -26.06 -19.19
CA GLY A 257 9.00 -26.75 -18.70
C GLY A 257 8.66 -28.05 -17.97
N ASP A 258 9.54 -28.48 -17.10
CA ASP A 258 9.35 -29.64 -16.24
C ASP A 258 9.70 -29.32 -14.78
N ALA A 259 9.68 -30.31 -13.90
CA ALA A 259 10.00 -30.13 -12.47
C ALA A 259 11.43 -29.64 -12.19
N LYS A 260 12.31 -29.62 -13.18
CA LYS A 260 13.72 -29.21 -13.04
C LYS A 260 13.99 -27.82 -13.62
N ARG A 261 13.26 -27.45 -14.67
CA ARG A 261 13.53 -26.21 -15.42
C ARG A 261 12.30 -25.66 -16.14
N ALA A 262 12.08 -24.34 -15.96
CA ALA A 262 11.22 -23.55 -16.84
C ALA A 262 12.00 -23.20 -18.10
N THR A 263 11.40 -23.36 -19.28
CA THR A 263 12.07 -23.17 -20.58
C THR A 263 11.43 -22.13 -21.48
N ALA A 264 10.14 -21.86 -21.29
CA ALA A 264 9.38 -20.89 -22.07
C ALA A 264 8.18 -20.36 -21.28
N VAL A 265 7.57 -19.30 -21.76
CA VAL A 265 6.24 -18.86 -21.36
C VAL A 265 5.29 -18.93 -22.54
N ARG A 266 4.00 -19.16 -22.28
CA ARG A 266 2.93 -19.05 -23.27
C ARG A 266 2.08 -17.84 -22.88
N ILE A 267 1.71 -17.04 -23.87
CA ILE A 267 0.74 -15.96 -23.70
C ILE A 267 -0.66 -16.39 -24.21
N GLU A 268 -1.70 -15.68 -23.80
CA GLU A 268 -3.10 -16.01 -24.10
C GLU A 268 -3.40 -16.20 -25.61
N SER A 269 -2.63 -15.53 -26.48
CA SER A 269 -2.73 -15.74 -27.93
C SER A 269 -2.27 -17.10 -28.42
N GLY A 270 -1.65 -17.92 -27.56
CA GLY A 270 -1.04 -19.19 -27.88
C GLY A 270 0.44 -19.11 -28.32
N GLU A 271 1.03 -17.91 -28.41
CA GLU A 271 2.46 -17.73 -28.70
C GLU A 271 3.30 -18.28 -27.57
N GLU A 272 4.23 -19.16 -27.90
CA GLU A 272 5.26 -19.67 -26.95
C GLU A 272 6.57 -18.93 -27.16
N ILE A 273 7.09 -18.33 -26.07
CA ILE A 273 8.29 -17.51 -26.09
C ILE A 273 9.36 -18.23 -25.25
N PRO A 274 10.43 -18.74 -25.88
CA PRO A 274 11.49 -19.43 -25.15
C PRO A 274 12.39 -18.47 -24.37
N ALA A 275 12.78 -18.87 -23.16
CA ALA A 275 13.77 -18.20 -22.33
C ALA A 275 15.12 -18.93 -22.37
N GLY A 276 16.21 -18.18 -22.59
CA GLY A 276 17.56 -18.75 -22.67
C GLY A 276 18.10 -19.17 -21.30
N GLN A 277 17.95 -18.30 -20.30
CA GLN A 277 18.59 -18.48 -19.00
C GLN A 277 17.59 -18.53 -17.86
N LEU A 278 16.64 -17.57 -17.76
CA LEU A 278 15.72 -17.47 -16.63
C LEU A 278 14.35 -16.90 -17.00
N ILE A 279 13.37 -17.25 -16.18
CA ILE A 279 12.03 -16.65 -16.15
C ILE A 279 11.84 -16.08 -14.74
N VAL A 280 11.53 -14.80 -14.66
CA VAL A 280 11.24 -14.08 -13.42
C VAL A 280 9.74 -13.82 -13.37
N SER A 281 9.10 -14.20 -12.30
CA SER A 281 7.66 -13.93 -12.09
C SER A 281 7.48 -12.86 -11.02
N ASN A 282 6.78 -11.79 -11.38
CA ASN A 282 6.34 -10.74 -10.46
C ASN A 282 4.81 -10.75 -10.32
N VAL A 283 4.24 -11.94 -10.25
CA VAL A 283 2.82 -12.17 -9.98
C VAL A 283 2.66 -12.75 -8.56
N ASP A 284 1.43 -12.76 -8.03
CA ASP A 284 1.20 -13.34 -6.72
C ASP A 284 1.53 -14.84 -6.68
N PRO A 285 1.95 -15.36 -5.50
CA PRO A 285 2.39 -16.74 -5.38
C PRO A 285 1.29 -17.76 -5.69
N GLY A 286 0.02 -17.43 -5.42
CA GLY A 286 -1.12 -18.31 -5.71
C GLY A 286 -1.28 -18.51 -7.21
N HIS A 287 -1.33 -17.42 -7.97
CA HIS A 287 -1.40 -17.48 -9.42
C HIS A 287 -0.17 -18.15 -10.03
N LEU A 288 1.04 -17.80 -9.54
CA LEU A 288 2.27 -18.44 -10.01
C LEU A 288 2.24 -19.97 -9.83
N VAL A 289 1.95 -20.42 -8.61
CA VAL A 289 2.07 -21.85 -8.26
C VAL A 289 0.91 -22.68 -8.80
N ILE A 290 -0.32 -22.16 -8.69
CA ILE A 290 -1.52 -22.94 -9.04
C ILE A 290 -1.78 -22.87 -10.55
N ASP A 291 -1.76 -21.69 -11.13
CA ASP A 291 -2.22 -21.46 -12.50
C ASP A 291 -1.07 -21.54 -13.52
N LEU A 292 0.04 -20.82 -13.29
CA LEU A 292 1.13 -20.74 -14.27
C LEU A 292 2.01 -21.99 -14.27
N LEU A 293 2.40 -22.52 -13.11
CA LEU A 293 3.29 -23.67 -12.98
C LEU A 293 2.52 -24.99 -12.84
N GLY A 294 1.57 -25.05 -11.92
CA GLY A 294 0.73 -26.21 -11.68
C GLY A 294 1.48 -27.41 -11.05
N VAL A 295 0.74 -28.51 -10.85
CA VAL A 295 1.26 -29.72 -10.20
C VAL A 295 2.46 -30.32 -10.94
N GLY A 296 2.47 -30.25 -12.28
CA GLY A 296 3.54 -30.82 -13.10
C GLY A 296 4.93 -30.27 -12.82
N MET A 297 5.02 -29.00 -12.45
CA MET A 297 6.30 -28.35 -12.14
C MET A 297 6.56 -28.22 -10.64
N MET A 298 5.52 -27.97 -9.83
CA MET A 298 5.67 -27.68 -8.39
C MET A 298 5.45 -28.89 -7.48
N GLY A 299 4.79 -29.95 -7.99
CA GLY A 299 4.35 -31.08 -7.17
C GLY A 299 3.06 -30.80 -6.39
N GLN A 300 2.34 -31.86 -6.04
CA GLN A 300 1.03 -31.76 -5.39
C GLN A 300 1.10 -31.08 -4.02
N GLU A 301 2.12 -31.39 -3.21
CA GLU A 301 2.26 -30.87 -1.84
C GLU A 301 2.33 -29.33 -1.82
N ILE A 302 3.09 -28.71 -2.74
CA ILE A 302 3.24 -27.26 -2.81
C ILE A 302 1.96 -26.60 -3.30
N VAL A 303 1.31 -27.19 -4.29
CA VAL A 303 0.03 -26.70 -4.79
C VAL A 303 -1.05 -26.76 -3.70
N ASP A 304 -1.12 -27.86 -2.93
CA ASP A 304 -2.04 -27.99 -1.81
C ASP A 304 -1.78 -26.98 -0.69
N LYS A 305 -0.51 -26.69 -0.40
CA LYS A 305 -0.15 -25.63 0.56
C LYS A 305 -0.62 -24.28 0.07
N MET A 306 -0.42 -23.98 -1.22
CA MET A 306 -0.81 -22.69 -1.81
C MET A 306 -2.33 -22.54 -1.88
N GLN A 307 -3.09 -23.60 -2.14
CA GLN A 307 -4.55 -23.58 -2.11
C GLN A 307 -5.13 -23.28 -0.72
N ARG A 308 -4.39 -23.61 0.35
CA ARG A 308 -4.75 -23.31 1.74
C ARG A 308 -4.11 -22.03 2.28
N TYR A 309 -3.41 -21.28 1.43
CA TYR A 309 -2.79 -20.03 1.84
C TYR A 309 -3.86 -18.99 2.22
N GLU A 310 -3.73 -18.43 3.40
CA GLU A 310 -4.65 -17.40 3.90
C GLU A 310 -4.16 -16.03 3.42
N TRP A 311 -5.01 -15.38 2.67
CA TRP A 311 -4.78 -14.01 2.19
C TRP A 311 -5.20 -13.00 3.26
N GLY A 312 -4.56 -11.83 3.27
CA GLY A 312 -4.95 -10.74 4.14
C GLY A 312 -6.31 -10.12 3.77
N ASP A 313 -6.72 -9.14 4.56
CA ASP A 313 -7.94 -8.39 4.32
C ASP A 313 -7.87 -7.63 2.99
N SER A 314 -9.01 -7.45 2.34
CA SER A 314 -9.11 -6.63 1.13
C SER A 314 -9.30 -5.16 1.47
N ILE A 315 -9.13 -4.31 0.47
CA ILE A 315 -9.46 -2.88 0.54
C ILE A 315 -10.54 -2.54 -0.48
N PHE A 316 -11.36 -1.54 -0.15
CA PHE A 316 -12.33 -0.96 -1.07
C PHE A 316 -11.93 0.48 -1.35
N VAL A 317 -11.83 0.85 -2.63
CA VAL A 317 -11.34 2.18 -3.05
C VAL A 317 -12.45 2.96 -3.74
N MET A 318 -12.58 4.23 -3.37
CA MET A 318 -13.49 5.17 -4.02
C MET A 318 -12.69 6.32 -4.64
N PHE A 319 -12.85 6.53 -5.93
CA PHE A 319 -12.33 7.70 -6.64
C PHE A 319 -13.44 8.74 -6.79
N VAL A 320 -13.18 10.00 -6.45
CA VAL A 320 -14.21 11.02 -6.40
C VAL A 320 -13.70 12.33 -7.02
N ALA A 321 -14.30 12.71 -8.15
CA ALA A 321 -14.13 14.03 -8.73
C ALA A 321 -15.13 15.00 -8.08
N LEU A 322 -14.64 16.15 -7.60
CA LEU A 322 -15.41 17.14 -6.85
C LEU A 322 -15.35 18.51 -7.54
N GLU A 323 -16.43 19.27 -7.43
CA GLU A 323 -16.47 20.67 -7.87
C GLU A 323 -15.54 21.57 -7.03
N ASN A 324 -15.45 21.30 -5.75
CA ASN A 324 -14.66 22.06 -4.80
C ASN A 324 -13.93 21.08 -3.85
N PRO A 325 -12.78 21.48 -3.29
CA PRO A 325 -12.09 20.73 -2.26
C PRO A 325 -12.99 20.45 -1.04
N ILE A 326 -12.79 19.28 -0.42
CA ILE A 326 -13.55 18.91 0.77
C ILE A 326 -13.23 19.84 1.95
N ASN A 327 -14.25 20.17 2.74
CA ASN A 327 -14.10 20.95 3.95
C ASN A 327 -14.23 20.06 5.19
N TYR A 328 -13.09 19.66 5.76
CA TYR A 328 -13.05 18.82 6.94
C TYR A 328 -13.50 19.57 8.20
N LYS A 329 -14.26 18.90 9.08
CA LYS A 329 -14.57 19.41 10.44
C LYS A 329 -13.29 19.72 11.23
N ALA A 330 -12.26 18.90 11.03
CA ALA A 330 -10.96 19.02 11.67
C ALA A 330 -10.15 20.25 11.21
N GLY A 331 -10.64 21.01 10.23
CA GLY A 331 -10.04 22.26 9.81
C GLY A 331 -9.06 22.13 8.63
N PRO A 332 -8.30 23.21 8.35
CA PRO A 332 -7.49 23.30 7.14
C PRO A 332 -6.30 22.35 7.11
N ALA A 333 -5.74 21.99 8.27
CA ALA A 333 -4.62 21.04 8.35
C ALA A 333 -4.96 19.69 7.70
N ALA A 334 -6.19 19.20 7.88
CA ALA A 334 -6.63 17.96 7.23
C ALA A 334 -6.60 18.05 5.70
N ARG A 335 -6.95 19.21 5.11
CA ARG A 335 -6.89 19.42 3.66
C ARG A 335 -5.47 19.58 3.12
N GLN A 336 -4.57 20.10 3.96
CA GLN A 336 -3.15 20.28 3.61
C GLN A 336 -2.32 19.01 3.81
N SER A 337 -2.89 17.99 4.44
CA SER A 337 -2.22 16.71 4.64
C SER A 337 -2.24 15.88 3.36
N ALA A 338 -1.15 15.16 3.08
CA ALA A 338 -1.10 14.24 1.95
C ALA A 338 -2.18 13.17 2.08
N HIS A 339 -2.31 12.56 3.26
CA HIS A 339 -3.47 11.72 3.58
C HIS A 339 -3.96 11.91 5.01
N VAL A 340 -5.22 11.55 5.24
CA VAL A 340 -5.90 11.71 6.53
C VAL A 340 -6.58 10.40 6.90
N HIS A 341 -6.29 9.87 8.07
CA HIS A 341 -7.05 8.79 8.66
C HIS A 341 -8.27 9.34 9.39
N LEU A 342 -9.42 8.77 9.10
CA LEU A 342 -10.72 9.13 9.70
C LEU A 342 -11.23 7.95 10.52
N SER A 343 -11.25 8.07 11.85
CA SER A 343 -11.73 7.01 12.75
C SER A 343 -12.29 7.56 14.07
N GLU A 344 -12.95 6.72 14.83
CA GLU A 344 -13.25 6.98 16.23
C GLU A 344 -11.96 6.98 17.06
N ARG A 345 -11.99 7.62 18.23
CA ARG A 345 -10.84 7.72 19.14
C ARG A 345 -10.79 6.49 20.05
N SER A 346 -10.43 5.34 19.49
CA SER A 346 -10.37 4.08 20.25
C SER A 346 -9.63 2.98 19.47
N LEU A 347 -8.77 2.22 20.14
CA LEU A 347 -8.22 0.99 19.58
C LEU A 347 -9.28 -0.10 19.37
N ASP A 348 -10.35 -0.10 20.18
CA ASP A 348 -11.46 -1.04 20.00
C ASP A 348 -12.23 -0.80 18.70
N PHE A 349 -12.21 0.42 18.18
CA PHE A 349 -12.75 0.72 16.87
C PHE A 349 -12.07 -0.11 15.78
N PHE A 350 -10.74 -0.15 15.77
CA PHE A 350 -9.99 -0.95 14.81
C PHE A 350 -10.19 -2.45 15.01
N ALA A 351 -10.19 -2.91 16.26
CA ALA A 351 -10.42 -4.34 16.56
C ALA A 351 -11.79 -4.81 16.05
N ARG A 352 -12.86 -3.98 16.19
CA ARG A 352 -14.19 -4.30 15.66
C ARG A 352 -14.21 -4.40 14.13
N ILE A 353 -13.48 -3.55 13.43
CA ILE A 353 -13.37 -3.62 11.95
C ILE A 353 -12.80 -4.95 11.53
N TYR A 354 -11.67 -5.34 12.12
CA TYR A 354 -11.02 -6.63 11.82
C TYR A 354 -11.91 -7.81 12.16
N LEU A 355 -12.60 -7.79 13.30
CA LEU A 355 -13.55 -8.85 13.67
C LEU A 355 -14.67 -8.99 12.63
N GLN A 356 -15.26 -7.87 12.18
CA GLN A 356 -16.32 -7.88 11.17
C GLN A 356 -15.78 -8.37 9.82
N CYS A 357 -14.62 -7.90 9.40
CA CYS A 357 -13.99 -8.33 8.16
C CYS A 357 -13.68 -9.84 8.16
N ARG A 358 -13.05 -10.35 9.21
CA ARG A 358 -12.73 -11.79 9.36
C ARG A 358 -13.98 -12.67 9.45
N ALA A 359 -15.08 -12.12 9.94
CA ALA A 359 -16.39 -12.78 9.90
C ALA A 359 -17.06 -12.71 8.51
N GLY A 360 -16.41 -12.12 7.50
CA GLY A 360 -16.95 -11.94 6.16
C GLY A 360 -18.01 -10.85 6.05
N ALA A 361 -18.15 -10.00 7.06
CA ALA A 361 -19.15 -8.94 7.09
C ALA A 361 -18.56 -7.59 6.67
N LEU A 362 -19.30 -6.85 5.83
CA LEU A 362 -18.97 -5.45 5.51
C LEU A 362 -18.99 -4.62 6.80
N PRO A 363 -17.89 -3.92 7.15
CA PRO A 363 -17.81 -3.17 8.40
C PRO A 363 -18.84 -2.03 8.47
N ALA A 364 -19.50 -1.90 9.62
CA ALA A 364 -20.49 -0.84 9.86
C ALA A 364 -19.87 0.54 10.02
N ALA A 365 -18.65 0.62 10.52
CA ALA A 365 -17.93 1.88 10.70
C ALA A 365 -16.45 1.63 10.38
N PRO A 366 -16.08 1.56 9.10
CA PRO A 366 -14.69 1.30 8.74
C PRO A 366 -13.79 2.51 8.99
N MET A 367 -12.50 2.27 9.12
CA MET A 367 -11.49 3.32 8.99
C MET A 367 -11.43 3.77 7.53
N ILE A 368 -11.54 5.07 7.32
CA ILE A 368 -11.44 5.68 6.00
C ILE A 368 -10.11 6.42 5.91
N VAL A 369 -9.32 6.09 4.92
CA VAL A 369 -8.11 6.84 4.55
C VAL A 369 -8.44 7.75 3.38
N SER A 370 -8.32 9.04 3.60
CA SER A 370 -8.60 10.07 2.59
C SER A 370 -7.29 10.61 2.03
N TRP A 371 -7.07 10.45 0.73
CA TRP A 371 -5.95 11.04 0.00
C TRP A 371 -6.39 12.35 -0.65
N ASN A 372 -5.63 13.42 -0.41
CA ASN A 372 -5.90 14.76 -0.91
C ASN A 372 -5.06 15.05 -2.17
N ASP A 373 -5.02 14.13 -3.12
CA ASP A 373 -4.09 14.14 -4.26
C ASP A 373 -4.01 15.49 -4.95
N SER A 374 -5.13 16.08 -5.37
CA SER A 374 -5.13 17.36 -6.10
C SER A 374 -4.89 18.58 -5.22
N ALA A 375 -5.02 18.47 -3.89
CA ALA A 375 -4.67 19.57 -2.98
C ALA A 375 -3.15 19.70 -2.82
N ILE A 376 -2.42 18.60 -2.98
CA ILE A 376 -0.95 18.52 -2.90
C ILE A 376 -0.34 18.67 -4.29
N ASP A 377 -0.91 18.00 -5.30
CA ASP A 377 -0.50 18.08 -6.70
C ASP A 377 -1.65 18.62 -7.57
N PRO A 378 -1.72 19.94 -7.82
CA PRO A 378 -2.78 20.54 -8.62
C PRO A 378 -2.87 20.02 -10.06
N SER A 379 -1.84 19.35 -10.57
CA SER A 379 -1.87 18.77 -11.93
C SER A 379 -2.82 17.56 -12.05
N ARG A 380 -3.32 17.04 -10.92
CA ARG A 380 -4.17 15.85 -10.87
C ARG A 380 -5.64 16.12 -11.17
N ALA A 381 -6.07 17.39 -11.20
CA ALA A 381 -7.45 17.78 -11.51
C ALA A 381 -7.49 19.11 -12.29
N PRO A 382 -8.58 19.41 -13.03
CA PRO A 382 -8.77 20.71 -13.65
C PRO A 382 -8.78 21.84 -12.62
N ALA A 383 -8.33 23.03 -13.03
CA ALA A 383 -8.25 24.22 -12.16
C ALA A 383 -9.57 24.49 -11.43
N GLY A 384 -9.49 24.69 -10.11
CA GLY A 384 -10.64 24.94 -9.23
C GLY A 384 -11.45 23.67 -8.85
N ARG A 385 -11.13 22.52 -9.41
CA ARG A 385 -11.74 21.23 -9.08
C ARG A 385 -10.86 20.45 -8.10
N ALA A 386 -11.39 19.37 -7.53
CA ALA A 386 -10.64 18.49 -6.66
C ALA A 386 -10.83 17.02 -7.01
N LEU A 387 -9.74 16.28 -6.91
CA LEU A 387 -9.72 14.83 -6.96
C LEU A 387 -9.38 14.29 -5.58
N MET A 388 -10.13 13.29 -5.16
CA MET A 388 -9.88 12.60 -3.91
C MET A 388 -9.97 11.09 -4.10
N LYS A 389 -9.18 10.37 -3.34
CA LYS A 389 -9.28 8.93 -3.20
C LYS A 389 -9.56 8.58 -1.75
N PHE A 390 -10.56 7.72 -1.53
CA PHE A 390 -10.86 7.15 -0.23
C PHE A 390 -10.55 5.67 -0.26
N VAL A 391 -9.71 5.25 0.67
CA VAL A 391 -9.35 3.84 0.85
C VAL A 391 -9.99 3.36 2.14
N ILE A 392 -10.80 2.34 2.03
CA ILE A 392 -11.49 1.68 3.13
C ILE A 392 -10.76 0.37 3.41
N LEU A 393 -10.14 0.31 4.56
CA LEU A 393 -9.32 -0.82 4.97
C LEU A 393 -10.17 -1.93 5.58
N SER A 394 -9.65 -3.14 5.53
CA SER A 394 -10.20 -4.33 6.19
C SER A 394 -11.66 -4.60 5.80
N VAL A 395 -11.88 -4.80 4.50
CA VAL A 395 -13.14 -5.32 3.98
C VAL A 395 -12.97 -6.77 3.54
N PRO A 396 -14.00 -7.63 3.67
CA PRO A 396 -13.90 -9.03 3.27
C PRO A 396 -13.84 -9.17 1.76
N TYR A 397 -12.99 -10.06 1.26
CA TYR A 397 -13.01 -10.41 -0.17
C TYR A 397 -14.29 -11.16 -0.52
N VAL A 398 -14.68 -12.14 0.30
CA VAL A 398 -15.94 -12.88 0.17
C VAL A 398 -16.95 -12.31 1.16
N ILE A 399 -18.02 -11.71 0.65
CA ILE A 399 -19.08 -11.11 1.47
C ILE A 399 -20.05 -12.21 1.93
N THR A 400 -20.07 -12.49 3.22
CA THR A 400 -21.03 -13.41 3.84
C THR A 400 -22.03 -12.70 4.75
N GLY A 401 -21.77 -11.43 5.12
CA GLY A 401 -22.58 -10.62 5.99
C GLY A 401 -22.47 -9.14 5.73
N ASP A 402 -23.32 -8.38 6.37
CA ASP A 402 -23.33 -6.92 6.35
C ASP A 402 -23.62 -6.38 7.76
N ALA A 403 -22.59 -5.83 8.43
CA ALA A 403 -22.74 -5.21 9.73
C ALA A 403 -23.36 -3.81 9.67
N THR A 404 -23.53 -3.23 8.47
CA THR A 404 -24.25 -1.96 8.30
C THR A 404 -25.76 -2.14 8.43
N GLY A 405 -26.27 -3.33 8.11
CA GLY A 405 -27.70 -3.64 7.99
C GLY A 405 -28.39 -2.93 6.82
N ARG A 406 -27.63 -2.41 5.84
CA ARG A 406 -28.13 -1.53 4.77
C ARG A 406 -27.61 -1.86 3.38
N VAL A 407 -26.62 -2.73 3.27
CA VAL A 407 -25.99 -3.08 2.00
C VAL A 407 -26.53 -4.43 1.53
N PRO A 408 -27.33 -4.47 0.49
CA PRO A 408 -27.77 -5.72 -0.12
C PRO A 408 -26.63 -6.34 -0.95
N GLY A 409 -26.77 -7.62 -1.25
CA GLY A 409 -25.83 -8.35 -2.09
C GLY A 409 -24.80 -9.18 -1.34
N ARG A 410 -24.24 -10.17 -2.04
CA ARG A 410 -23.20 -11.07 -1.53
C ARG A 410 -21.98 -11.12 -2.46
N THR A 411 -22.04 -10.41 -3.57
CA THR A 411 -20.91 -10.19 -4.47
C THR A 411 -20.52 -8.72 -4.44
N TRP A 412 -19.28 -8.41 -4.77
CA TRP A 412 -18.84 -7.02 -4.87
C TRP A 412 -19.51 -6.28 -6.02
N ASP A 413 -19.95 -6.98 -7.08
CA ASP A 413 -20.71 -6.36 -8.17
C ASP A 413 -22.08 -5.83 -7.71
N GLU A 414 -22.71 -6.49 -6.74
CA GLU A 414 -23.98 -6.07 -6.15
C GLU A 414 -23.77 -5.05 -5.01
N ALA A 415 -22.74 -5.24 -4.19
CA ALA A 415 -22.56 -4.50 -2.94
C ALA A 415 -21.80 -3.19 -3.10
N ARG A 416 -20.95 -3.05 -4.13
CA ARG A 416 -19.99 -1.92 -4.25
C ARG A 416 -20.67 -0.54 -4.24
N GLU A 417 -21.74 -0.35 -5.00
CA GLU A 417 -22.42 0.94 -5.07
C GLU A 417 -23.25 1.24 -3.81
N PRO A 418 -24.09 0.32 -3.30
CA PRO A 418 -24.76 0.52 -2.04
C PRO A 418 -23.81 0.76 -0.86
N TYR A 419 -22.67 0.07 -0.82
CA TYR A 419 -21.68 0.29 0.22
C TYR A 419 -20.98 1.64 0.09
N ALA A 420 -20.65 2.07 -1.11
CA ALA A 420 -20.10 3.38 -1.37
C ALA A 420 -21.05 4.51 -0.96
N ASP A 421 -22.34 4.40 -1.26
CA ASP A 421 -23.35 5.38 -0.83
C ASP A 421 -23.51 5.42 0.69
N TYR A 422 -23.45 4.26 1.35
CA TYR A 422 -23.41 4.17 2.80
C TYR A 422 -22.20 4.90 3.39
N LEU A 423 -21.00 4.66 2.82
CA LEU A 423 -19.76 5.30 3.25
C LEU A 423 -19.76 6.82 3.01
N ASP A 424 -20.32 7.29 1.92
CA ASP A 424 -20.47 8.72 1.63
C ASP A 424 -21.32 9.41 2.71
N HIS A 425 -22.39 8.76 3.13
CA HIS A 425 -23.22 9.28 4.23
C HIS A 425 -22.42 9.33 5.55
N GLN A 426 -21.68 8.29 5.89
CA GLN A 426 -20.82 8.25 7.08
C GLN A 426 -19.76 9.34 7.05
N ARG A 427 -19.07 9.50 5.92
CA ARG A 427 -18.03 10.53 5.72
C ARG A 427 -18.61 11.93 5.92
N CYS A 428 -19.71 12.26 5.23
CA CYS A 428 -20.32 13.58 5.30
C CYS A 428 -20.87 13.90 6.68
N SER A 429 -21.53 12.94 7.35
CA SER A 429 -22.11 13.18 8.65
C SER A 429 -21.08 13.31 9.78
N ARG A 430 -19.98 12.58 9.70
CA ARG A 430 -18.98 12.51 10.79
C ARG A 430 -17.82 13.48 10.64
N HIS A 431 -17.36 13.75 9.41
CA HIS A 431 -16.09 14.41 9.18
C HIS A 431 -16.11 15.67 8.28
N ALA A 432 -17.22 15.97 7.59
CA ALA A 432 -17.37 17.19 6.80
C ALA A 432 -18.07 18.31 7.58
N ARG A 433 -17.63 19.57 7.39
CA ARG A 433 -18.24 20.76 8.05
C ARG A 433 -19.58 21.19 7.47
N THR A 434 -19.70 21.09 6.16
CA THR A 434 -20.92 21.50 5.42
C THR A 434 -21.37 20.29 4.65
N GLY A 435 -22.60 19.92 4.82
CA GLY A 435 -23.33 18.86 4.16
C GLY A 435 -22.68 18.12 2.98
N ARG A 436 -23.40 17.29 2.34
CA ARG A 436 -22.93 16.49 1.19
C ARG A 436 -22.41 17.43 0.09
N VAL A 437 -21.10 17.39 -0.19
CA VAL A 437 -20.58 17.95 -1.45
C VAL A 437 -20.90 16.90 -2.51
N PRO A 438 -21.82 17.15 -3.43
CA PRO A 438 -22.16 16.17 -4.45
C PRO A 438 -20.92 15.93 -5.31
N PRO A 439 -20.54 14.67 -5.56
CA PRO A 439 -19.47 14.37 -6.49
C PRO A 439 -19.92 14.67 -7.92
N LEU A 440 -19.00 15.19 -8.74
CA LEU A 440 -19.21 15.29 -10.19
C LEU A 440 -19.28 13.90 -10.82
N SER A 441 -18.46 12.97 -10.33
CA SER A 441 -18.45 11.57 -10.72
C SER A 441 -17.79 10.73 -9.62
N LYS A 442 -18.21 9.45 -9.54
CA LYS A 442 -17.62 8.44 -8.65
C LYS A 442 -17.28 7.20 -9.47
N ARG A 443 -16.17 6.56 -9.11
CA ARG A 443 -15.79 5.23 -9.56
C ARG A 443 -15.30 4.43 -8.36
N PHE A 444 -15.48 3.13 -8.41
CA PHE A 444 -15.15 2.23 -7.32
C PHE A 444 -14.31 1.08 -7.85
N ALA A 445 -13.16 0.84 -7.21
CA ALA A 445 -12.45 -0.40 -7.36
C ALA A 445 -12.83 -1.32 -6.20
N ALA A 446 -13.62 -2.33 -6.51
CA ALA A 446 -13.96 -3.38 -5.56
C ALA A 446 -12.92 -4.49 -5.62
N PRO A 447 -12.75 -5.28 -4.55
CA PRO A 447 -12.00 -6.51 -4.61
C PRO A 447 -12.61 -7.42 -5.68
N ASP A 448 -11.95 -7.59 -6.80
CA ASP A 448 -12.33 -8.54 -7.84
C ASP A 448 -11.28 -9.65 -7.99
N SER A 449 -11.54 -10.65 -8.83
CA SER A 449 -10.61 -11.75 -9.05
C SER A 449 -9.29 -11.29 -9.68
N ARG A 450 -9.29 -10.19 -10.43
CA ARG A 450 -8.09 -9.57 -11.00
C ARG A 450 -7.35 -8.74 -9.95
N THR A 451 -8.10 -8.08 -9.07
CA THR A 451 -7.56 -7.33 -7.94
C THR A 451 -6.99 -8.25 -6.86
N ARG A 452 -7.45 -9.52 -6.77
CA ARG A 452 -6.87 -10.55 -5.90
C ARG A 452 -5.38 -10.74 -6.17
N THR A 453 -4.97 -10.67 -7.44
CA THR A 453 -3.58 -10.76 -7.88
C THR A 453 -2.75 -9.53 -7.46
N ILE A 454 -3.37 -8.36 -7.31
CA ILE A 454 -2.69 -7.09 -7.06
C ILE A 454 -2.66 -6.75 -5.55
N GLN A 455 -3.71 -7.07 -4.80
CA GLN A 455 -3.84 -6.68 -3.39
C GLN A 455 -3.07 -7.58 -2.42
N ASN A 456 -2.71 -8.77 -2.84
CA ASN A 456 -2.01 -9.74 -1.99
C ASN A 456 -0.48 -9.66 -2.09
N THR A 457 0.08 -8.70 -2.81
CA THR A 457 1.51 -8.32 -2.75
C THR A 457 1.76 -7.26 -1.69
N SER A 458 0.97 -7.21 -0.62
CA SER A 458 1.24 -6.35 0.51
C SER A 458 2.47 -6.85 1.27
N LEU A 459 3.52 -6.03 1.24
CA LEU A 459 4.63 -5.87 2.19
C LEU A 459 5.37 -7.16 2.57
#